data_b1f1a7bbd7612dae607639880ccb29db
#
_entry.id   b1f1a7bbd7612dae607639880ccb29db
#
_cell.length_a   1.000
_cell.length_b   1.000
_cell.length_c   1.000
_cell.angle_alpha   90.00
_cell.angle_beta   90.00
_cell.angle_gamma   90.00
#
_symmetry.space_group_name_H-M   'P 1'
#
loop_
_entity.id
_entity.type
_entity.pdbx_description
1 polymer ?
#
loop_
_entity_poly.entity_id
_entity_poly.type
_entity_poly.pdbx_seq_one_letter_code
_entity_poly.pdbx_strand_id
1 'polypeptide(L)'
;MFKTNKKQQPLDINQQEISTVIGEGYIITGEVQGSSAIRIEGKIIGNVSVDGGVVLGEKGNIEGDIITKSAVIYGTVNGNISSTQLEIKKTGYVNGDIITDILEIELGAKYNGKLNMHREQILAEAL
;
A
#
# COMPACT_ATOMS: atom_id res chain seq x y z
N MET A 1 9.15 24.77 -16.86
CA MET A 1 8.83 24.69 -16.40
C MET A 1 8.33 24.65 -15.56
N PHE A 2 8.05 24.52 -15.15
CA PHE A 2 7.69 24.59 -14.52
C PHE A 2 7.22 24.17 -13.75
N LYS A 3 6.92 23.79 -13.49
CA LYS A 3 6.61 23.20 -12.82
C LYS A 3 6.55 23.16 -11.68
N THR A 4 6.50 23.18 -11.44
CA THR A 4 6.63 23.05 -10.37
C THR A 4 5.85 23.25 -9.17
N ASN A 5 4.76 23.30 -9.05
CA ASN A 5 3.94 23.53 -7.88
C ASN A 5 3.29 22.34 -7.33
N LYS A 6 3.67 21.20 -7.79
CA LYS A 6 3.04 20.00 -7.35
C LYS A 6 3.34 19.65 -5.93
N LYS A 7 4.42 20.18 -5.41
CA LYS A 7 4.77 19.89 -4.04
C LYS A 7 3.78 20.47 -3.07
N GLN A 8 2.92 21.37 -3.53
CA GLN A 8 1.91 21.93 -2.66
C GLN A 8 0.73 21.01 -2.44
N GLN A 9 0.62 19.97 -3.20
CA GLN A 9 -0.53 19.09 -3.14
C GLN A 9 -0.36 18.02 -2.11
N PRO A 10 -1.44 17.49 -1.58
CA PRO A 10 -1.35 16.34 -0.68
C PRO A 10 -0.69 15.17 -1.38
N LEU A 11 -0.10 14.31 -0.59
CA LEU A 11 0.53 13.13 -1.12
C LEU A 11 -0.49 12.23 -1.78
N ASP A 12 -0.22 11.84 -3.01
CA ASP A 12 -1.08 10.94 -3.76
C ASP A 12 -0.18 9.95 -4.46
N ILE A 13 -0.25 8.69 -4.03
CA ILE A 13 0.63 7.65 -4.57
C ILE A 13 0.45 7.51 -6.07
N ASN A 14 -0.74 7.76 -6.59
CA ASN A 14 -0.98 7.60 -8.02
C ASN A 14 -0.27 8.65 -8.85
N GLN A 15 0.16 9.73 -8.22
CA GLN A 15 0.87 10.80 -8.91
C GLN A 15 2.37 10.74 -8.68
N GLN A 16 2.82 9.82 -7.85
CA GLN A 16 4.23 9.68 -7.62
C GLN A 16 4.86 8.91 -8.77
N GLU A 17 6.13 9.17 -8.95
CA GLU A 17 6.87 8.49 -10.00
C GLU A 17 7.06 7.03 -9.61
N ILE A 18 6.51 6.15 -10.41
CA ILE A 18 6.64 4.72 -10.18
C ILE A 18 7.86 4.25 -10.96
N SER A 19 8.86 3.79 -10.23
CA SER A 19 10.13 3.43 -10.85
C SER A 19 10.19 1.96 -11.26
N THR A 20 9.29 1.13 -10.74
CA THR A 20 9.34 -0.30 -11.02
C THR A 20 7.93 -0.83 -11.17
N VAL A 21 7.76 -1.66 -12.18
CA VAL A 21 6.49 -2.34 -12.43
C VAL A 21 6.77 -3.82 -12.56
N ILE A 22 6.06 -4.62 -11.76
CA ILE A 22 6.12 -6.07 -11.90
C ILE A 22 4.84 -6.47 -12.63
N GLY A 23 5.01 -6.92 -13.86
CA GLY A 23 3.89 -7.18 -14.73
C GLY A 23 3.14 -8.43 -14.39
N GLU A 24 1.95 -8.53 -14.98
CA GLU A 24 1.12 -9.71 -14.85
C GLU A 24 1.85 -10.92 -15.40
N GLY A 25 1.70 -12.06 -14.73
CA GLY A 25 2.36 -13.27 -15.15
C GLY A 25 3.72 -13.51 -14.52
N TYR A 26 4.25 -12.53 -13.82
CA TYR A 26 5.52 -12.70 -13.12
C TYR A 26 5.28 -13.14 -11.69
N ILE A 27 6.12 -14.03 -11.22
CA ILE A 27 6.11 -14.51 -9.84
C ILE A 27 7.49 -14.24 -9.25
N ILE A 28 7.52 -13.51 -8.16
CA ILE A 28 8.78 -13.24 -7.47
C ILE A 28 8.69 -13.92 -6.11
N THR A 29 9.67 -14.76 -5.83
CA THR A 29 9.75 -15.42 -4.53
C THR A 29 10.91 -14.80 -3.78
N GLY A 30 10.64 -14.24 -2.63
CA GLY A 30 11.64 -13.56 -1.83
C GLY A 30 11.18 -12.17 -1.47
N GLU A 31 12.06 -11.42 -0.85
CA GLU A 31 11.73 -10.06 -0.41
C GLU A 31 11.95 -9.06 -1.51
N VAL A 32 11.08 -8.05 -1.53
CA VAL A 32 11.20 -6.91 -2.44
C VAL A 32 11.44 -5.69 -1.57
N GLN A 33 12.53 -4.98 -1.82
CA GLN A 33 12.88 -3.77 -1.07
C GLN A 33 13.18 -2.66 -2.04
N GLY A 34 12.77 -1.47 -1.70
CA GLY A 34 13.05 -0.33 -2.55
C GLY A 34 12.69 0.97 -1.88
N SER A 35 13.12 2.07 -2.50
CA SER A 35 12.86 3.40 -1.96
C SER A 35 11.81 4.17 -2.75
N SER A 36 11.62 3.84 -4.01
CA SER A 36 10.64 4.54 -4.85
C SER A 36 9.36 3.72 -4.92
N ALA A 37 8.33 4.34 -5.48
CA ALA A 37 7.05 3.65 -5.59
C ALA A 37 7.13 2.50 -6.59
N ILE A 38 6.37 1.44 -6.32
CA ILE A 38 6.34 0.26 -7.16
C ILE A 38 4.90 -0.10 -7.47
N ARG A 39 4.67 -0.57 -8.68
CA ARG A 39 3.38 -1.10 -9.08
C ARG A 39 3.49 -2.59 -9.33
N ILE A 40 2.60 -3.36 -8.74
CA ILE A 40 2.66 -4.81 -8.79
C ILE A 40 1.39 -5.36 -9.40
N GLU A 41 1.51 -5.98 -10.57
CA GLU A 41 0.40 -6.66 -11.23
C GLU A 41 0.59 -8.16 -11.23
N GLY A 42 1.75 -8.63 -10.78
CA GLY A 42 2.04 -10.04 -10.71
C GLY A 42 1.91 -10.58 -9.30
N LYS A 43 2.59 -11.68 -9.03
CA LYS A 43 2.51 -12.34 -7.74
C LYS A 43 3.84 -12.24 -7.01
N ILE A 44 3.76 -11.93 -5.73
CA ILE A 44 4.94 -11.93 -4.87
C ILE A 44 4.69 -12.88 -3.71
N ILE A 45 5.62 -13.79 -3.53
CA ILE A 45 5.62 -14.69 -2.39
C ILE A 45 6.78 -14.26 -1.52
N GLY A 46 6.49 -13.40 -0.53
CA GLY A 46 7.51 -12.81 0.31
C GLY A 46 7.04 -11.44 0.77
N ASN A 47 7.89 -10.79 1.51
CA ASN A 47 7.55 -9.48 2.10
C ASN A 47 7.93 -8.36 1.15
N VAL A 48 7.19 -7.27 1.22
CA VAL A 48 7.41 -6.09 0.40
C VAL A 48 7.66 -4.92 1.33
N SER A 49 8.83 -4.32 1.22
CA SER A 49 9.20 -3.19 2.05
C SER A 49 9.68 -2.07 1.13
N VAL A 50 8.80 -1.12 0.85
CA VAL A 50 9.07 -0.08 -0.13
C VAL A 50 8.67 1.26 0.47
N ASP A 51 9.64 2.16 0.58
CA ASP A 51 9.39 3.43 1.26
C ASP A 51 8.42 4.31 0.51
N GLY A 52 8.54 4.37 -0.80
CA GLY A 52 7.81 5.35 -1.58
C GLY A 52 6.34 5.04 -1.74
N GLY A 53 5.98 3.78 -1.75
CA GLY A 53 4.60 3.39 -1.89
C GLY A 53 4.43 2.15 -2.73
N VAL A 54 3.28 1.51 -2.55
CA VAL A 54 2.95 0.27 -3.25
C VAL A 54 1.57 0.41 -3.86
N VAL A 55 1.46 0.18 -5.15
CA VAL A 55 0.17 0.05 -5.81
C VAL A 55 0.03 -1.39 -6.26
N LEU A 56 -0.91 -2.10 -5.68
CA LEU A 56 -1.18 -3.48 -6.07
C LEU A 56 -2.37 -3.47 -7.01
N GLY A 57 -2.12 -3.82 -8.26
CA GLY A 57 -3.17 -3.83 -9.28
C GLY A 57 -4.15 -4.96 -9.08
N GLU A 58 -5.22 -4.96 -9.87
CA GLU A 58 -6.29 -5.94 -9.72
C GLU A 58 -5.81 -7.36 -9.86
N LYS A 59 -4.84 -7.57 -10.71
CA LYS A 59 -4.28 -8.91 -10.92
C LYS A 59 -3.18 -9.24 -9.94
N GLY A 60 -2.77 -8.27 -9.14
CA GLY A 60 -1.67 -8.47 -8.21
C GLY A 60 -2.06 -9.32 -7.03
N ASN A 61 -1.08 -10.03 -6.51
CA ASN A 61 -1.29 -10.93 -5.39
C ASN A 61 -0.01 -10.95 -4.57
N ILE A 62 -0.14 -10.64 -3.29
CA ILE A 62 1.02 -10.67 -2.39
C ILE A 62 0.72 -11.65 -1.27
N GLU A 63 1.62 -12.62 -1.10
CA GLU A 63 1.58 -13.54 0.04
C GLU A 63 2.75 -13.19 0.92
N GLY A 64 2.50 -12.32 1.88
CA GLY A 64 3.53 -11.81 2.77
C GLY A 64 3.10 -10.47 3.32
N ASP A 65 3.98 -9.85 4.07
CA ASP A 65 3.68 -8.59 4.74
C ASP A 65 4.14 -7.42 3.89
N ILE A 66 3.42 -6.31 4.03
CA ILE A 66 3.74 -5.09 3.31
C ILE A 66 4.06 -4.00 4.34
N ILE A 67 5.20 -3.36 4.16
CA ILE A 67 5.58 -2.20 4.95
C ILE A 67 5.89 -1.09 3.97
N THR A 68 5.13 -0.01 4.03
CA THR A 68 5.30 1.09 3.09
C THR A 68 4.69 2.34 3.68
N LYS A 69 5.02 3.48 3.10
CA LYS A 69 4.40 4.73 3.52
C LYS A 69 2.97 4.82 3.03
N SER A 70 2.74 4.42 1.80
CA SER A 70 1.43 4.58 1.18
C SER A 70 1.12 3.34 0.35
N ALA A 71 -0.05 2.75 0.58
CA ALA A 71 -0.44 1.54 -0.13
C ALA A 71 -1.82 1.72 -0.74
N VAL A 72 -1.96 1.31 -1.98
CA VAL A 72 -3.25 1.30 -2.68
C VAL A 72 -3.47 -0.11 -3.19
N ILE A 73 -4.54 -0.74 -2.75
CA ILE A 73 -4.75 -2.16 -2.95
C ILE A 73 -5.97 -2.38 -3.83
N TYR A 74 -5.76 -2.78 -5.07
CA TYR A 74 -6.82 -3.22 -5.97
C TYR A 74 -6.89 -4.74 -6.03
N GLY A 75 -5.83 -5.42 -5.62
CA GLY A 75 -5.72 -6.87 -5.71
C GLY A 75 -5.82 -7.54 -4.37
N THR A 76 -5.13 -8.65 -4.22
CA THR A 76 -5.25 -9.50 -3.04
C THR A 76 -3.97 -9.50 -2.23
N VAL A 77 -4.11 -9.32 -0.92
CA VAL A 77 -3.00 -9.40 0.01
C VAL A 77 -3.34 -10.44 1.07
N ASN A 78 -2.49 -11.44 1.19
CA ASN A 78 -2.56 -12.41 2.29
C ASN A 78 -1.36 -12.16 3.18
N GLY A 79 -1.57 -11.36 4.20
CA GLY A 79 -0.50 -10.96 5.10
C GLY A 79 -0.86 -9.66 5.75
N ASN A 80 0.06 -9.14 6.52
CA ASN A 80 -0.18 -7.93 7.31
C ASN A 80 0.30 -6.71 6.56
N ILE A 81 -0.35 -5.58 6.81
CA ILE A 81 0.02 -4.33 6.16
C ILE A 81 0.32 -3.31 7.25
N SER A 82 1.48 -2.67 7.13
CA SER A 82 1.86 -1.58 7.99
C SER A 82 2.17 -0.38 7.10
N SER A 83 1.39 0.69 7.24
CA SER A 83 1.55 1.84 6.37
C SER A 83 1.11 3.10 7.11
N THR A 84 1.47 4.25 6.55
CA THR A 84 0.95 5.52 7.04
C THR A 84 -0.41 5.78 6.42
N GLN A 85 -0.54 5.53 5.12
CA GLN A 85 -1.82 5.66 4.42
C GLN A 85 -2.14 4.35 3.73
N LEU A 86 -3.41 3.98 3.77
CA LEU A 86 -3.85 2.76 3.12
C LEU A 86 -5.19 2.99 2.47
N GLU A 87 -5.30 2.63 1.20
CA GLU A 87 -6.56 2.63 0.49
C GLU A 87 -6.82 1.23 -0.02
N ILE A 88 -7.96 0.67 0.34
CA ILE A 88 -8.39 -0.61 -0.21
C ILE A 88 -9.50 -0.30 -1.20
N LYS A 89 -9.23 -0.53 -2.46
CA LYS A 89 -10.17 -0.20 -3.53
C LYS A 89 -11.21 -1.29 -3.64
N LYS A 90 -12.24 -1.05 -4.44
CA LYS A 90 -13.41 -1.94 -4.41
C LYS A 90 -13.10 -3.36 -4.85
N THR A 91 -12.05 -3.57 -5.64
CA THR A 91 -11.65 -4.91 -6.03
C THR A 91 -10.64 -5.51 -5.06
N GLY A 92 -10.23 -4.76 -4.06
CA GLY A 92 -9.21 -5.20 -3.12
C GLY A 92 -9.73 -6.19 -2.11
N TYR A 93 -8.86 -7.07 -1.71
CA TYR A 93 -9.15 -8.05 -0.68
C TYR A 93 -7.90 -8.19 0.18
N VAL A 94 -8.02 -7.86 1.46
CA VAL A 94 -6.90 -7.96 2.39
C VAL A 94 -7.28 -8.97 3.47
N ASN A 95 -6.43 -9.95 3.65
CA ASN A 95 -6.63 -10.98 4.65
C ASN A 95 -5.41 -10.95 5.57
N GLY A 96 -5.55 -10.32 6.72
CA GLY A 96 -4.46 -10.14 7.67
C GLY A 96 -4.70 -8.89 8.49
N ASP A 97 -3.72 -8.55 9.31
CA ASP A 97 -3.87 -7.43 10.24
C ASP A 97 -3.31 -6.16 9.62
N ILE A 98 -3.93 -5.06 9.92
CA ILE A 98 -3.56 -3.75 9.36
C ILE A 98 -3.21 -2.80 10.49
N ILE A 99 -2.09 -2.12 10.35
CA ILE A 99 -1.70 -1.00 11.20
C ILE A 99 -1.48 0.18 10.28
N THR A 100 -2.27 1.23 10.44
CA THR A 100 -2.17 2.39 9.55
C THR A 100 -2.68 3.63 10.30
N ASP A 101 -2.26 4.80 9.82
CA ASP A 101 -2.73 6.06 10.40
C ASP A 101 -3.97 6.57 9.69
N ILE A 102 -4.01 6.41 8.38
CA ILE A 102 -5.09 6.93 7.55
C ILE A 102 -5.60 5.78 6.71
N LEU A 103 -6.91 5.58 6.73
CA LEU A 103 -7.50 4.43 6.06
C LEU A 103 -8.72 4.84 5.26
N GLU A 104 -8.77 4.35 4.04
CA GLU A 104 -9.98 4.44 3.22
C GLU A 104 -10.29 3.06 2.67
N ILE A 105 -11.51 2.61 2.86
CA ILE A 105 -11.98 1.34 2.31
C ILE A 105 -13.15 1.65 1.40
N GLU A 106 -12.98 1.39 0.13
CA GLU A 106 -14.00 1.65 -0.86
C GLU A 106 -15.12 0.64 -0.75
N LEU A 107 -16.32 1.09 -1.09
CA LEU A 107 -17.47 0.19 -1.11
C LEU A 107 -17.18 -0.97 -2.04
N GLY A 108 -17.40 -2.18 -1.57
CA GLY A 108 -17.14 -3.39 -2.34
C GLY A 108 -15.83 -4.07 -1.96
N ALA A 109 -14.93 -3.36 -1.32
CA ALA A 109 -13.68 -3.97 -0.87
C ALA A 109 -13.96 -4.99 0.22
N LYS A 110 -13.05 -5.94 0.35
CA LYS A 110 -13.17 -6.98 1.36
C LYS A 110 -11.98 -6.96 2.28
N TYR A 111 -12.26 -7.12 3.56
CA TYR A 111 -11.20 -7.09 4.55
C TYR A 111 -11.53 -8.10 5.63
N ASN A 112 -10.53 -8.91 5.99
CA ASN A 112 -10.68 -9.91 7.02
C ASN A 112 -9.45 -9.87 7.89
N GLY A 113 -9.60 -9.39 9.13
CA GLY A 113 -8.48 -9.28 10.03
C GLY A 113 -8.74 -8.22 11.08
N LYS A 114 -7.69 -7.84 11.77
CA LYS A 114 -7.76 -6.82 12.82
C LYS A 114 -7.19 -5.52 12.30
N LEU A 115 -7.83 -4.44 12.67
CA LEU A 115 -7.38 -3.11 12.28
C LEU A 115 -6.95 -2.35 13.51
N ASN A 116 -5.77 -1.75 13.43
CA ASN A 116 -5.25 -0.92 14.49
C ASN A 116 -4.78 0.39 13.89
N MET A 117 -5.43 1.48 14.28
CA MET A 117 -5.06 2.81 13.78
C MET A 117 -4.31 3.56 14.87
N HIS A 118 -3.22 4.20 14.47
CA HIS A 118 -2.39 4.90 15.43
C HIS A 118 -3.07 6.18 15.87
N ARG A 119 -3.18 6.37 17.16
CA ARG A 119 -3.82 7.55 17.73
C ARG A 119 -3.02 8.18 18.85
N GLU A 120 -1.85 7.67 19.10
CA GLU A 120 -1.06 8.15 20.23
C GLU A 120 -0.77 9.63 20.13
N GLN A 121 -0.46 10.07 18.93
CA GLN A 121 -0.13 11.47 18.77
C GLN A 121 -1.29 12.37 19.09
N ILE A 122 -2.48 11.97 18.66
CA ILE A 122 -3.65 12.76 18.93
C ILE A 122 -3.92 12.82 20.42
N LEU A 123 -3.78 11.70 21.09
CA LEU A 123 -4.00 11.66 22.53
C LEU A 123 -2.98 12.51 23.27
N ALA A 124 -1.73 12.43 22.85
CA ALA A 124 -0.70 13.23 23.49
C ALA A 124 -0.95 14.71 23.34
N GLU A 125 -1.44 15.11 22.21
CA GLU A 125 -1.72 16.52 21.97
C GLU A 125 -2.92 17.00 22.76
N ALA A 126 -3.85 16.12 23.01
CA ALA A 126 -5.02 16.49 23.78
C ALA A 126 -4.68 16.72 25.25
N LEU A 127 -3.59 16.19 25.71
CA LEU A 127 -3.19 16.35 27.09
C LEU A 127 -2.43 17.63 27.31
#